data_691d91a017c7135d167d853bb2981315
#
_entry.id   691d91a017c7135d167d853bb2981315
#
_cell.length_a   1.000
_cell.length_b   1.000
_cell.length_c   1.000
_cell.angle_alpha   90.00
_cell.angle_beta   90.00
_cell.angle_gamma   90.00
#
_symmetry.space_group_name_H-M   'P 1'
#
loop_
_entity.id
_entity.type
_entity.pdbx_description
1 polymer ?
#
loop_
_entity_poly.entity_id
_entity_poly.type
_entity_poly.pdbx_seq_one_letter_code
_entity_poly.pdbx_strand_id
1 'polypeptide(L)'
;MKKKIKIGILGGSFDPAHKGHLKISKIAIKKLKLDKILWVITNKNPFKKKPFYSLSERILIAKKIIKNTKKIQVTYLDKIVGSSRSIKIIEHLIIKKKLKNIYFMIGSDNLVTFHKWKSWKKLVKLTKLTVFSRSGYDKKGKKSIVAKYLKNKIIFINNKPIL
;
A
#
# COMPACT_ATOMS: atom_id res chain seq x y z
N MET A 1 13.66 26.23 3.05
CA MET A 1 12.77 25.23 3.71
C MET A 1 13.01 23.86 3.12
N LYS A 2 13.17 22.86 3.96
CA LYS A 2 13.27 21.48 3.49
C LYS A 2 11.94 21.03 2.87
N LYS A 3 12.00 20.52 1.64
CA LYS A 3 10.84 19.92 0.98
C LYS A 3 10.31 18.74 1.80
N LYS A 4 8.99 18.72 2.02
CA LYS A 4 8.34 17.55 2.67
C LYS A 4 8.34 16.37 1.72
N ILE A 5 8.97 15.27 2.11
CA ILE A 5 9.02 14.04 1.31
C ILE A 5 7.66 13.35 1.35
N LYS A 6 7.13 13.04 0.17
CA LYS A 6 5.88 12.29 0.00
C LYS A 6 6.21 10.84 -0.32
N ILE A 7 5.75 9.93 0.52
CA ILE A 7 6.05 8.51 0.38
C ILE A 7 4.78 7.70 0.26
N GLY A 8 4.70 6.86 -0.79
CA GLY A 8 3.66 5.84 -0.92
C GLY A 8 4.08 4.55 -0.23
N ILE A 9 3.16 3.90 0.43
CA ILE A 9 3.35 2.57 1.02
C ILE A 9 2.36 1.63 0.34
N LEU A 10 2.87 0.65 -0.37
CA LEU A 10 2.08 -0.43 -0.97
C LEU A 10 2.45 -1.72 -0.25
N GLY A 11 1.56 -2.16 0.63
CA GLY A 11 1.74 -3.40 1.38
C GLY A 11 1.03 -4.57 0.73
N GLY A 12 1.53 -5.77 0.99
CA GLY A 12 0.90 -6.99 0.52
C GLY A 12 1.81 -8.19 0.60
N SER A 13 1.28 -9.33 0.25
CA SER A 13 2.07 -10.57 0.20
C SER A 13 2.98 -10.61 -1.03
N PHE A 14 2.62 -9.92 -2.13
CA PHE A 14 3.36 -9.95 -3.40
C PHE A 14 3.70 -11.39 -3.81
N ASP A 15 2.67 -12.16 -4.10
CA ASP A 15 2.77 -13.63 -4.28
C ASP A 15 2.29 -14.09 -5.69
N PRO A 16 3.00 -13.75 -6.77
CA PRO A 16 4.19 -12.91 -6.83
C PRO A 16 3.88 -11.44 -7.10
N ALA A 17 4.87 -10.59 -6.96
CA ALA A 17 4.82 -9.24 -7.53
C ALA A 17 4.71 -9.34 -9.06
N HIS A 18 4.03 -8.40 -9.69
CA HIS A 18 3.83 -8.41 -11.14
C HIS A 18 3.76 -6.98 -11.71
N LYS A 19 3.63 -6.90 -13.04
CA LYS A 19 3.56 -5.62 -13.76
C LYS A 19 2.41 -4.72 -13.31
N GLY A 20 1.33 -5.30 -12.79
CA GLY A 20 0.21 -4.52 -12.23
C GLY A 20 0.62 -3.68 -11.02
N HIS A 21 1.41 -4.25 -10.11
CA HIS A 21 1.97 -3.52 -8.97
C HIS A 21 2.85 -2.34 -9.44
N LEU A 22 3.68 -2.59 -10.46
CA LEU A 22 4.55 -1.57 -11.03
C LEU A 22 3.75 -0.44 -11.68
N LYS A 23 2.73 -0.79 -12.46
CA LYS A 23 1.85 0.17 -13.14
C LYS A 23 1.15 1.09 -12.14
N ILE A 24 0.54 0.52 -11.11
CA ILE A 24 -0.13 1.27 -10.04
C ILE A 24 0.84 2.23 -9.36
N SER A 25 2.04 1.74 -9.06
CA SER A 25 3.09 2.55 -8.42
C SER A 25 3.51 3.72 -9.28
N LYS A 26 3.74 3.51 -10.57
CA LYS A 26 4.11 4.58 -11.51
C LYS A 26 3.00 5.63 -11.65
N ILE A 27 1.74 5.19 -11.72
CA ILE A 27 0.59 6.10 -11.78
C ILE A 27 0.50 6.95 -10.51
N ALA A 28 0.65 6.33 -9.34
CA ALA A 28 0.62 7.04 -8.07
C ALA A 28 1.75 8.06 -7.95
N ILE A 29 2.97 7.68 -8.33
CA ILE A 29 4.12 8.59 -8.33
C ILE A 29 3.81 9.83 -9.17
N LYS A 30 3.27 9.65 -10.37
CA LYS A 30 2.96 10.75 -11.29
C LYS A 30 1.81 11.62 -10.79
N LYS A 31 0.68 11.01 -10.41
CA LYS A 31 -0.53 11.75 -10.01
C LYS A 31 -0.38 12.47 -8.67
N LEU A 32 0.27 11.86 -7.70
CA LEU A 32 0.42 12.40 -6.36
C LEU A 32 1.77 13.10 -6.15
N LYS A 33 2.63 13.09 -7.15
CA LYS A 33 4.00 13.63 -7.09
C LYS A 33 4.78 13.04 -5.92
N LEU A 34 4.73 11.71 -5.80
CA LEU A 34 5.44 11.00 -4.75
C LEU A 34 6.95 11.01 -5.00
N ASP A 35 7.72 11.16 -3.95
CA ASP A 35 9.18 11.09 -4.02
C ASP A 35 9.66 9.65 -4.11
N LYS A 36 8.96 8.74 -3.43
CA LYS A 36 9.21 7.29 -3.56
C LYS A 36 8.01 6.46 -3.10
N ILE A 37 8.05 5.20 -3.44
CA ILE A 37 7.11 4.18 -2.96
C ILE A 37 7.90 3.04 -2.34
N LEU A 38 7.47 2.58 -1.17
CA LEU A 38 7.95 1.35 -0.56
C LEU A 38 6.95 0.23 -0.85
N TRP A 39 7.43 -0.83 -1.45
CA TRP A 39 6.71 -2.10 -1.52
C TRP A 39 7.05 -2.87 -0.25
N VAL A 40 6.10 -2.94 0.67
CA VAL A 40 6.29 -3.61 1.96
C VAL A 40 5.70 -5.01 1.86
N ILE A 41 6.57 -5.99 1.71
CA ILE A 41 6.16 -7.39 1.60
C ILE A 41 5.90 -7.93 3.01
N THR A 42 4.74 -8.55 3.20
CA THR A 42 4.38 -9.18 4.47
C THR A 42 4.53 -10.70 4.38
N ASN A 43 4.97 -11.31 5.47
CA ASN A 43 5.13 -12.77 5.52
C ASN A 43 3.78 -13.46 5.56
N LYS A 44 2.86 -12.97 6.40
CA LYS A 44 1.50 -13.50 6.54
C LYS A 44 0.46 -12.40 6.40
N ASN A 45 -0.56 -12.67 5.60
CA ASN A 45 -1.78 -11.87 5.61
C ASN A 45 -2.85 -12.70 6.34
N PRO A 46 -3.38 -12.23 7.49
CA PRO A 46 -4.36 -13.01 8.27
C PRO A 46 -5.67 -13.27 7.53
N PHE A 47 -5.95 -12.51 6.45
CA PHE A 47 -7.17 -12.65 5.65
C PHE A 47 -6.99 -13.47 4.38
N LYS A 48 -5.79 -14.03 4.14
CA LYS A 48 -5.48 -14.81 2.93
C LYS A 48 -4.88 -16.16 3.29
N LYS A 49 -4.97 -17.10 2.35
CA LYS A 49 -4.33 -18.42 2.45
C LYS A 49 -2.80 -18.28 2.48
N LYS A 50 -2.12 -19.37 2.89
CA LYS A 50 -0.65 -19.44 2.85
C LYS A 50 -0.11 -19.02 1.48
N PRO A 51 0.95 -18.18 1.42
CA PRO A 51 1.55 -17.79 0.14
C PRO A 51 2.04 -18.97 -0.69
N PHE A 52 1.94 -18.84 -1.99
CA PHE A 52 2.43 -19.85 -2.94
C PHE A 52 3.97 -19.87 -3.00
N TYR A 53 4.58 -18.68 -3.07
CA TYR A 53 6.04 -18.52 -3.08
C TYR A 53 6.57 -18.29 -1.68
N SER A 54 7.82 -18.73 -1.42
CA SER A 54 8.54 -18.41 -0.19
C SER A 54 8.76 -16.91 -0.07
N LEU A 55 8.99 -16.41 1.13
CA LEU A 55 9.30 -15.01 1.35
C LEU A 55 10.51 -14.56 0.52
N SER A 56 11.57 -15.36 0.52
CA SER A 56 12.80 -15.06 -0.25
C SER A 56 12.53 -14.94 -1.74
N GLU A 57 11.73 -15.84 -2.30
CA GLU A 57 11.34 -15.81 -3.72
C GLU A 57 10.51 -14.57 -4.02
N ARG A 58 9.55 -14.24 -3.17
CA ARG A 58 8.69 -13.07 -3.35
C ARG A 58 9.48 -11.77 -3.35
N ILE A 59 10.44 -11.64 -2.45
CA ILE A 59 11.35 -10.48 -2.38
C ILE A 59 12.21 -10.41 -3.65
N LEU A 60 12.77 -11.52 -4.07
CA LEU A 60 13.62 -11.56 -5.27
C LEU A 60 12.86 -11.17 -6.54
N ILE A 61 11.65 -11.72 -6.73
CA ILE A 61 10.80 -11.40 -7.88
C ILE A 61 10.45 -9.91 -7.87
N ALA A 62 10.05 -9.37 -6.72
CA ALA A 62 9.71 -7.95 -6.59
C ALA A 62 10.89 -7.05 -6.96
N LYS A 63 12.08 -7.37 -6.46
CA LYS A 63 13.30 -6.61 -6.79
C LYS A 63 13.64 -6.64 -8.28
N LYS A 64 13.42 -7.76 -8.95
CA LYS A 64 13.60 -7.85 -10.40
C LYS A 64 12.65 -6.94 -11.17
N ILE A 65 11.40 -6.89 -10.76
CA ILE A 65 10.37 -6.07 -11.42
C ILE A 65 10.70 -4.58 -11.32
N ILE A 66 11.21 -4.12 -10.19
CA ILE A 66 11.51 -2.70 -9.98
C ILE A 66 12.94 -2.31 -10.36
N LYS A 67 13.73 -3.21 -10.93
CA LYS A 67 15.17 -3.03 -11.21
C LYS A 67 15.52 -1.67 -11.85
N ASN A 68 14.70 -1.20 -12.78
CA ASN A 68 14.95 0.04 -13.51
C ASN A 68 14.12 1.23 -12.97
N THR A 69 13.54 1.13 -11.79
CA THR A 69 12.69 2.16 -11.22
C THR A 69 13.27 2.66 -9.90
N LYS A 70 13.99 3.77 -9.94
CA LYS A 70 14.71 4.32 -8.77
C LYS A 70 13.81 4.73 -7.61
N LYS A 71 12.59 5.17 -7.91
CA LYS A 71 11.66 5.66 -6.89
C LYS A 71 10.91 4.55 -6.15
N ILE A 72 11.07 3.30 -6.54
CA ILE A 72 10.39 2.17 -5.89
C ILE A 72 11.43 1.30 -5.19
N GLN A 73 11.17 1.00 -3.92
CA GLN A 73 12.04 0.13 -3.11
C GLN A 73 11.21 -1.01 -2.53
N VAL A 74 11.81 -2.19 -2.46
CA VAL A 74 11.22 -3.36 -1.80
C VAL A 74 11.79 -3.47 -0.40
N THR A 75 10.91 -3.68 0.60
CA THR A 75 11.33 -3.87 1.98
C THR A 75 10.50 -4.94 2.67
N TYR A 76 11.10 -5.57 3.67
CA TYR A 76 10.44 -6.54 4.55
C TYR A 76 10.70 -6.12 5.99
N LEU A 77 9.66 -5.82 6.72
CA LEU A 77 9.76 -5.23 8.06
C LEU A 77 9.14 -6.08 9.17
N ASP A 78 8.42 -7.16 8.83
CA ASP A 78 7.70 -7.96 9.82
C ASP A 78 8.58 -8.45 10.96
N LYS A 79 9.78 -8.91 10.65
CA LYS A 79 10.72 -9.43 11.66
C LYS A 79 11.21 -8.33 12.62
N ILE A 80 11.59 -7.18 12.07
CA ILE A 80 12.05 -6.03 12.86
C ILE A 80 10.93 -5.46 13.72
N VAL A 81 9.74 -5.35 13.14
CA VAL A 81 8.55 -4.80 13.82
C VAL A 81 7.92 -5.80 14.78
N GLY A 82 8.10 -7.10 14.53
CA GLY A 82 7.46 -8.18 15.29
C GLY A 82 5.98 -8.36 14.93
N SER A 83 5.54 -7.87 13.76
CA SER A 83 4.15 -7.95 13.33
C SER A 83 4.04 -7.75 11.82
N SER A 84 3.04 -8.40 11.21
CA SER A 84 2.63 -8.18 9.82
C SER A 84 1.49 -7.18 9.69
N ARG A 85 0.97 -6.65 10.81
CA ARG A 85 -0.17 -5.73 10.79
C ARG A 85 0.24 -4.36 10.27
N SER A 86 -0.56 -3.82 9.35
CA SER A 86 -0.27 -2.53 8.71
C SER A 86 -0.09 -1.40 9.71
N ILE A 87 -0.90 -1.33 10.77
CA ILE A 87 -0.77 -0.29 11.79
C ILE A 87 0.62 -0.32 12.46
N LYS A 88 1.14 -1.51 12.76
CA LYS A 88 2.45 -1.66 13.40
C LYS A 88 3.59 -1.28 12.44
N ILE A 89 3.46 -1.66 11.19
CA ILE A 89 4.41 -1.29 10.13
C ILE A 89 4.45 0.24 9.96
N ILE A 90 3.29 0.88 9.87
CA ILE A 90 3.17 2.33 9.71
C ILE A 90 3.72 3.07 10.93
N GLU A 91 3.38 2.64 12.14
CA GLU A 91 3.93 3.23 13.37
C GLU A 91 5.47 3.15 13.40
N HIS A 92 6.02 2.01 13.01
CA HIS A 92 7.47 1.83 12.92
C HIS A 92 8.11 2.82 11.93
N LEU A 93 7.52 2.96 10.74
CA LEU A 93 8.02 3.88 9.72
C LEU A 93 7.98 5.34 10.20
N ILE A 94 6.92 5.73 10.89
CA ILE A 94 6.78 7.08 11.44
C ILE A 94 7.82 7.33 12.54
N ILE A 95 7.96 6.42 13.49
CA ILE A 95 8.82 6.59 14.66
C ILE A 95 10.29 6.42 14.32
N LYS A 96 10.66 5.32 13.64
CA LYS A 96 12.05 4.96 13.39
C LYS A 96 12.63 5.61 12.12
N LYS A 97 11.82 5.77 11.09
CA LYS A 97 12.25 6.38 9.82
C LYS A 97 11.81 7.83 9.68
N LYS A 98 11.08 8.36 10.65
CA LYS A 98 10.60 9.75 10.70
C LYS A 98 9.79 10.18 9.48
N LEU A 99 9.02 9.25 8.90
CA LEU A 99 8.16 9.54 7.76
C LEU A 99 6.91 10.29 8.22
N LYS A 100 6.51 11.32 7.49
CA LYS A 100 5.39 12.19 7.87
C LYS A 100 4.26 12.22 6.83
N ASN A 101 4.58 12.26 5.55
CA ASN A 101 3.60 12.32 4.47
C ASN A 101 3.45 10.95 3.82
N ILE A 102 2.69 10.08 4.47
CA ILE A 102 2.50 8.70 4.01
C ILE A 102 1.18 8.57 3.28
N TYR A 103 1.25 8.11 2.03
CA TYR A 103 0.11 7.71 1.22
C TYR A 103 -0.01 6.19 1.31
N PHE A 104 -0.97 5.72 2.09
CA PHE A 104 -1.18 4.28 2.27
C PHE A 104 -2.07 3.76 1.14
N MET A 105 -1.50 2.92 0.28
CA MET A 105 -2.11 2.48 -0.98
C MET A 105 -2.75 1.12 -0.85
N ILE A 106 -4.03 1.03 -1.18
CA ILE A 106 -4.80 -0.22 -1.22
C ILE A 106 -5.67 -0.28 -2.47
N GLY A 107 -6.07 -1.48 -2.85
CA GLY A 107 -7.08 -1.66 -3.91
C GLY A 107 -8.50 -1.44 -3.38
N SER A 108 -9.44 -1.13 -4.27
CA SER A 108 -10.85 -0.97 -3.90
C SER A 108 -11.46 -2.25 -3.31
N ASP A 109 -10.95 -3.42 -3.66
CA ASP A 109 -11.32 -4.69 -3.04
C ASP A 109 -10.99 -4.71 -1.55
N ASN A 110 -9.80 -4.25 -1.16
CA ASN A 110 -9.41 -4.14 0.25
C ASN A 110 -10.20 -3.04 0.99
N LEU A 111 -10.60 -1.98 0.30
CA LEU A 111 -11.39 -0.91 0.90
C LEU A 111 -12.72 -1.43 1.44
N VAL A 112 -13.36 -2.36 0.75
CA VAL A 112 -14.65 -2.96 1.15
C VAL A 112 -14.57 -3.57 2.55
N THR A 113 -13.44 -4.17 2.91
CA THR A 113 -13.24 -4.87 4.20
C THR A 113 -12.21 -4.20 5.11
N PHE A 114 -11.76 -3.01 4.77
CA PHE A 114 -10.70 -2.31 5.51
C PHE A 114 -11.08 -2.05 6.97
N HIS A 115 -12.37 -1.87 7.26
CA HIS A 115 -12.87 -1.70 8.63
C HIS A 115 -12.61 -2.91 9.54
N LYS A 116 -12.27 -4.06 8.97
CA LYS A 116 -11.88 -5.27 9.72
C LYS A 116 -10.39 -5.28 10.09
N TRP A 117 -9.60 -4.36 9.55
CA TRP A 117 -8.18 -4.30 9.85
C TRP A 117 -7.96 -3.73 11.25
N LYS A 118 -7.01 -4.30 11.98
CA LYS A 118 -6.68 -3.85 13.34
C LYS A 118 -6.31 -2.37 13.35
N SER A 119 -6.98 -1.61 14.21
CA SER A 119 -6.74 -0.17 14.39
C SER A 119 -6.86 0.66 13.11
N TRP A 120 -7.81 0.31 12.25
CA TRP A 120 -7.98 0.97 10.95
C TRP A 120 -8.23 2.48 11.08
N LYS A 121 -8.96 2.92 12.10
CA LYS A 121 -9.20 4.35 12.33
C LYS A 121 -7.92 5.11 12.62
N LYS A 122 -7.02 4.52 13.42
CA LYS A 122 -5.71 5.10 13.67
C LYS A 122 -4.86 5.11 12.40
N LEU A 123 -4.91 4.05 11.63
CA LEU A 123 -4.17 3.92 10.36
C LEU A 123 -4.55 5.03 9.37
N VAL A 124 -5.85 5.29 9.18
CA VAL A 124 -6.32 6.36 8.27
C VAL A 124 -6.11 7.77 8.84
N LYS A 125 -5.94 7.89 10.15
CA LYS A 125 -5.56 9.15 10.80
C LYS A 125 -4.09 9.48 10.58
N LEU A 126 -3.22 8.47 10.58
CA LEU A 126 -1.77 8.61 10.43
C LEU A 126 -1.32 8.73 8.96
N THR A 127 -2.17 8.34 8.02
CA THR A 127 -1.82 8.28 6.60
C THR A 127 -2.90 8.91 5.74
N LYS A 128 -2.59 9.13 4.47
CA LYS A 128 -3.58 9.49 3.45
C LYS A 128 -3.98 8.22 2.72
N LEU A 129 -5.17 7.70 3.02
CA LEU A 129 -5.65 6.47 2.38
C LEU A 129 -5.86 6.71 0.89
N THR A 130 -5.15 5.94 0.08
CA THR A 130 -5.11 6.08 -1.38
C THR A 130 -5.58 4.77 -1.99
N VAL A 131 -6.66 4.82 -2.75
CA VAL A 131 -7.33 3.63 -3.29
C VAL A 131 -7.22 3.61 -4.80
N PHE A 132 -6.65 2.52 -5.34
CA PHE A 132 -6.63 2.28 -6.78
C PHE A 132 -7.75 1.33 -7.19
N SER A 133 -8.19 1.48 -8.45
CA SER A 133 -9.31 0.70 -8.99
C SER A 133 -9.03 -0.80 -9.08
N ARG A 134 -10.02 -1.58 -8.68
CA ARG A 134 -10.09 -3.02 -8.93
C ARG A 134 -11.41 -3.36 -9.58
N SER A 135 -11.38 -4.10 -10.68
CA SER A 135 -12.58 -4.51 -11.41
C SER A 135 -13.58 -5.19 -10.47
N GLY A 136 -14.84 -4.73 -10.52
CA GLY A 136 -15.92 -5.28 -9.72
C GLY A 136 -16.04 -4.75 -8.29
N TYR A 137 -15.13 -3.89 -7.83
CA TYR A 137 -15.10 -3.43 -6.43
C TYR A 137 -15.27 -1.93 -6.23
N ASP A 138 -15.15 -1.12 -7.28
CA ASP A 138 -15.12 0.35 -7.13
C ASP A 138 -16.40 0.90 -6.50
N LYS A 139 -17.57 0.46 -6.95
CA LYS A 139 -18.87 0.89 -6.39
C LYS A 139 -19.02 0.48 -4.93
N LYS A 140 -18.70 -0.77 -4.62
CA LYS A 140 -18.76 -1.30 -3.25
C LYS A 140 -17.78 -0.56 -2.34
N GLY A 141 -16.58 -0.27 -2.83
CA GLY A 141 -15.58 0.47 -2.09
C GLY A 141 -16.05 1.87 -1.72
N LYS A 142 -16.65 2.59 -2.65
CA LYS A 142 -17.19 3.93 -2.41
C LYS A 142 -18.35 3.95 -1.42
N LYS A 143 -19.06 2.84 -1.26
CA LYS A 143 -20.15 2.66 -0.29
C LYS A 143 -19.70 2.00 1.01
N SER A 144 -18.41 1.71 1.15
CA SER A 144 -17.87 1.02 2.32
C SER A 144 -17.94 1.87 3.59
N ILE A 145 -17.83 1.21 4.74
CA ILE A 145 -17.80 1.85 6.05
C ILE A 145 -16.67 2.88 6.12
N VAL A 146 -15.49 2.53 5.61
CA VAL A 146 -14.31 3.40 5.65
C VAL A 146 -14.48 4.63 4.75
N ALA A 147 -15.02 4.45 3.54
CA ALA A 147 -15.28 5.56 2.62
C ALA A 147 -16.29 6.55 3.22
N LYS A 148 -17.35 6.05 3.85
CA LYS A 148 -18.34 6.89 4.56
C LYS A 148 -17.73 7.63 5.74
N TYR A 149 -16.82 7.01 6.46
CA TYR A 149 -16.11 7.61 7.60
C TYR A 149 -15.16 8.73 7.16
N LEU A 150 -14.39 8.50 6.10
CA LEU A 150 -13.39 9.45 5.60
C LEU A 150 -14.00 10.58 4.76
N LYS A 151 -15.15 10.34 4.14
CA LYS A 151 -15.81 11.30 3.23
C LYS A 151 -14.85 11.73 2.11
N ASN A 152 -14.54 13.03 2.02
CA ASN A 152 -13.66 13.60 1.01
C ASN A 152 -12.15 13.45 1.30
N LYS A 153 -11.79 12.88 2.44
CA LYS A 153 -10.38 12.69 2.82
C LYS A 153 -9.73 11.45 2.20
N ILE A 154 -10.51 10.63 1.51
CA ILE A 154 -10.00 9.46 0.81
C ILE A 154 -9.60 9.86 -0.61
N ILE A 155 -8.47 9.33 -1.09
CA ILE A 155 -7.97 9.59 -2.44
C ILE A 155 -8.26 8.38 -3.31
N PHE A 156 -8.98 8.59 -4.43
CA PHE A 156 -9.21 7.54 -5.42
C PHE A 156 -8.35 7.78 -6.65
N ILE A 157 -7.61 6.77 -7.06
CA ILE A 157 -6.80 6.79 -8.29
C ILE A 157 -7.50 5.96 -9.35
N ASN A 158 -7.84 6.58 -10.47
CA ASN A 158 -8.32 5.87 -11.63
C ASN A 158 -7.11 5.36 -12.43
N ASN A 159 -6.86 4.06 -12.33
CA ASN A 159 -5.78 3.38 -13.03
C ASN A 159 -6.27 2.46 -14.15
N LYS A 160 -7.56 2.60 -14.55
CA LYS A 160 -8.10 1.84 -15.67
C LYS A 160 -7.48 2.34 -16.96
N PRO A 161 -7.15 1.44 -17.90
CA PRO A 161 -6.71 1.88 -19.22
C PRO A 161 -7.81 2.70 -19.88
N ILE A 162 -7.43 3.78 -20.50
CA ILE A 162 -8.33 4.53 -21.38
C ILE A 162 -8.48 3.67 -22.64
N LEU A 163 -9.65 3.11 -22.82
CA LEU A 163 -9.98 2.37 -24.03
C LEU A 163 -10.16 3.32 -25.20
#